data_4cbe855a549360eae686e388a5ff3453
#
_entry.id   4cbe855a549360eae686e388a5ff3453
#
_cell.length_a   1.000
_cell.length_b   1.000
_cell.length_c   1.000
_cell.angle_alpha   90.00
_cell.angle_beta   90.00
_cell.angle_gamma   90.00
#
_symmetry.space_group_name_H-M   'P 1'
#
loop_
_entity.id
_entity.type
_entity.pdbx_description
1 polymer ?
#
loop_
_entity_poly.entity_id
_entity_poly.type
_entity_poly.pdbx_seq_one_letter_code
_entity_poly.pdbx_strand_id
1 'polypeptide(L)'
;ISNSEMTELCRAALWYSSDIEIVNTKLHGIKALRECNQVKLQGCDIISPEFGWFVHQIEMRDCTIQSEYFMMRSDHLIFTNLQMKGKYSFQYIEDSVLEHCVFDTKDAFWHAKNVVIRDSIVKGEYLAWYCENVTFENCKIIGTQPLCYCIGLKLINCEMVDTDLCFEKSEVEAVICTSVVSINLLV
;
A
#
# COMPACT_ATOMS: atom_id res chain seq x y z
N ILE A 1 -21.68 -8.78 -4.47
CA ILE A 1 -22.27 -8.14 -3.26
C ILE A 1 -22.39 -6.66 -3.58
N SER A 2 -23.55 -6.05 -3.33
CA SER A 2 -23.71 -4.62 -3.60
C SER A 2 -24.61 -3.93 -2.58
N ASN A 3 -24.32 -2.63 -2.32
CA ASN A 3 -25.12 -1.76 -1.47
C ASN A 3 -25.46 -2.40 -0.10
N SER A 4 -24.48 -3.04 0.49
CA SER A 4 -24.63 -3.88 1.69
C SER A 4 -23.74 -3.39 2.83
N GLU A 5 -23.91 -3.96 4.00
CA GLU A 5 -23.06 -3.68 5.16
C GLU A 5 -22.69 -4.98 5.86
N MET A 6 -21.38 -5.15 6.08
CA MET A 6 -20.81 -6.14 6.99
C MET A 6 -20.36 -5.40 8.24
N THR A 7 -21.03 -5.65 9.35
CA THR A 7 -20.71 -4.98 10.63
C THR A 7 -19.47 -5.58 11.30
N GLU A 8 -19.01 -4.97 12.39
CA GLU A 8 -17.91 -5.47 13.23
C GLU A 8 -18.15 -6.87 13.82
N LEU A 9 -19.37 -7.37 13.77
CA LEU A 9 -19.69 -8.74 14.15
C LEU A 9 -19.35 -9.78 13.09
N CYS A 10 -19.14 -9.33 11.85
CA CYS A 10 -18.69 -10.19 10.77
C CYS A 10 -17.21 -10.52 10.92
N ARG A 11 -16.90 -11.68 11.45
CA ARG A 11 -15.53 -12.19 11.58
C ARG A 11 -15.22 -13.11 10.41
N ALA A 12 -14.03 -13.01 9.85
CA ALA A 12 -13.57 -13.91 8.79
C ALA A 12 -14.49 -13.94 7.55
N ALA A 13 -15.06 -12.79 7.17
CA ALA A 13 -15.94 -12.70 6.02
C ALA A 13 -15.20 -12.95 4.71
N LEU A 14 -15.78 -13.73 3.83
CA LEU A 14 -15.31 -14.01 2.48
C LEU A 14 -13.91 -14.66 2.44
N TRP A 15 -13.56 -15.49 3.39
CA TRP A 15 -12.33 -16.26 3.35
C TRP A 15 -12.39 -17.36 2.29
N TYR A 16 -11.25 -17.65 1.66
CA TYR A 16 -11.06 -18.69 0.65
C TYR A 16 -12.04 -18.58 -0.54
N SER A 17 -12.44 -17.37 -0.86
CA SER A 17 -13.40 -17.11 -1.94
C SER A 17 -12.70 -16.66 -3.21
N SER A 18 -13.32 -16.92 -4.35
CA SER A 18 -12.83 -16.49 -5.67
C SER A 18 -13.93 -15.84 -6.50
N ASP A 19 -13.52 -15.03 -7.49
CA ASP A 19 -14.43 -14.36 -8.42
C ASP A 19 -15.48 -13.48 -7.72
N ILE A 20 -15.01 -12.65 -6.77
CA ILE A 20 -15.87 -11.79 -5.97
C ILE A 20 -15.89 -10.38 -6.56
N GLU A 21 -17.06 -9.81 -6.68
CA GLU A 21 -17.28 -8.39 -6.93
C GLU A 21 -18.08 -7.77 -5.78
N ILE A 22 -17.56 -6.65 -5.22
CA ILE A 22 -18.16 -5.91 -4.11
C ILE A 22 -18.27 -4.44 -4.49
N VAL A 23 -19.49 -3.90 -4.49
CA VAL A 23 -19.76 -2.52 -4.92
C VAL A 23 -20.55 -1.76 -3.87
N ASN A 24 -20.12 -0.52 -3.57
CA ASN A 24 -20.81 0.41 -2.66
C ASN A 24 -21.18 -0.26 -1.32
N THR A 25 -20.27 -0.99 -0.73
CA THR A 25 -20.52 -1.81 0.46
C THR A 25 -19.61 -1.38 1.61
N LYS A 26 -20.15 -1.36 2.82
CA LYS A 26 -19.36 -1.18 4.04
C LYS A 26 -18.81 -2.53 4.51
N LEU A 27 -17.49 -2.60 4.62
CA LEU A 27 -16.77 -3.79 5.09
C LEU A 27 -16.13 -3.48 6.45
N HIS A 28 -16.92 -3.49 7.51
CA HIS A 28 -16.49 -3.14 8.86
C HIS A 28 -16.22 -4.37 9.74
N GLY A 29 -15.99 -5.51 9.12
CA GLY A 29 -15.69 -6.76 9.82
C GLY A 29 -14.21 -6.93 10.18
N ILE A 30 -13.94 -7.90 11.04
CA ILE A 30 -12.57 -8.27 11.41
C ILE A 30 -12.06 -9.36 10.46
N LYS A 31 -10.86 -9.17 9.87
CA LYS A 31 -10.18 -10.16 9.03
C LYS A 31 -10.96 -10.55 7.77
N ALA A 32 -11.51 -9.57 7.07
CA ALA A 32 -12.19 -9.84 5.80
C ALA A 32 -11.20 -10.11 4.65
N LEU A 33 -11.63 -10.87 3.66
CA LEU A 33 -10.89 -11.20 2.44
C LEU A 33 -9.51 -11.83 2.72
N ARG A 34 -9.48 -13.01 3.27
CA ARG A 34 -8.24 -13.76 3.46
C ARG A 34 -8.16 -14.94 2.51
N GLU A 35 -6.97 -15.14 1.89
CA GLU A 35 -6.73 -16.24 0.95
C GLU A 35 -7.74 -16.28 -0.20
N CYS A 36 -8.04 -15.11 -0.75
CA CYS A 36 -8.99 -14.92 -1.84
C CYS A 36 -8.27 -14.78 -3.18
N ASN A 37 -8.99 -15.03 -4.26
CA ASN A 37 -8.47 -14.86 -5.62
C ASN A 37 -9.50 -14.15 -6.51
N GLN A 38 -9.01 -13.28 -7.42
CA GLN A 38 -9.85 -12.54 -8.37
C GLN A 38 -10.96 -11.73 -7.69
N VAL A 39 -10.55 -10.71 -6.95
CA VAL A 39 -11.45 -9.86 -6.17
C VAL A 39 -11.55 -8.49 -6.81
N LYS A 40 -12.76 -7.93 -6.89
CA LYS A 40 -13.00 -6.55 -7.33
C LYS A 40 -13.80 -5.79 -6.28
N LEU A 41 -13.30 -4.62 -5.89
CA LEU A 41 -14.00 -3.71 -4.98
C LEU A 41 -14.13 -2.33 -5.62
N GLN A 42 -15.32 -1.75 -5.56
CA GLN A 42 -15.57 -0.40 -6.04
C GLN A 42 -16.47 0.38 -5.07
N GLY A 43 -16.06 1.61 -4.72
CA GLY A 43 -16.86 2.50 -3.88
C GLY A 43 -17.11 1.97 -2.47
N CYS A 44 -16.18 1.17 -1.93
CA CYS A 44 -16.35 0.53 -0.63
C CYS A 44 -15.74 1.35 0.50
N ASP A 45 -16.37 1.27 1.67
CA ASP A 45 -15.86 1.81 2.92
C ASP A 45 -15.40 0.65 3.81
N ILE A 46 -14.09 0.62 4.10
CA ILE A 46 -13.43 -0.51 4.75
C ILE A 46 -12.88 -0.06 6.10
N ILE A 47 -13.40 -0.64 7.18
CA ILE A 47 -12.86 -0.48 8.53
C ILE A 47 -12.60 -1.87 9.09
N SER A 48 -11.33 -2.29 9.06
CA SER A 48 -10.97 -3.64 9.47
C SER A 48 -9.52 -3.67 9.98
N PRO A 49 -9.24 -4.18 11.18
CA PRO A 49 -7.85 -4.28 11.67
C PRO A 49 -6.95 -5.11 10.76
N GLU A 50 -7.46 -6.16 10.18
CA GLU A 50 -6.75 -7.04 9.26
C GLU A 50 -7.60 -7.24 8.00
N PHE A 51 -7.11 -6.82 6.84
CA PHE A 51 -7.89 -6.90 5.59
C PHE A 51 -7.02 -7.36 4.42
N GLY A 52 -7.51 -8.29 3.65
CA GLY A 52 -6.90 -8.70 2.39
C GLY A 52 -5.55 -9.41 2.55
N TRP A 53 -5.42 -10.38 3.46
CA TRP A 53 -4.19 -11.12 3.62
C TRP A 53 -4.14 -12.32 2.66
N PHE A 54 -2.99 -12.51 2.00
CA PHE A 54 -2.78 -13.58 1.03
C PHE A 54 -3.81 -13.56 -0.11
N VAL A 55 -4.17 -12.37 -0.58
CA VAL A 55 -5.07 -12.22 -1.72
C VAL A 55 -4.27 -12.21 -3.01
N HIS A 56 -4.71 -13.01 -3.96
CA HIS A 56 -4.13 -13.07 -5.29
C HIS A 56 -5.07 -12.42 -6.31
N GLN A 57 -4.58 -11.46 -7.10
CA GLN A 57 -5.36 -10.67 -8.07
C GLN A 57 -6.52 -9.89 -7.44
N ILE A 58 -6.26 -8.67 -7.02
CA ILE A 58 -7.31 -7.78 -6.52
C ILE A 58 -7.28 -6.42 -7.21
N GLU A 59 -8.43 -5.98 -7.67
CA GLU A 59 -8.67 -4.65 -8.20
C GLU A 59 -9.53 -3.85 -7.23
N MET A 60 -9.06 -2.65 -6.82
CA MET A 60 -9.82 -1.76 -5.95
C MET A 60 -9.88 -0.36 -6.55
N ARG A 61 -11.08 0.24 -6.56
CA ARG A 61 -11.32 1.59 -7.06
C ARG A 61 -12.21 2.40 -6.12
N ASP A 62 -11.86 3.69 -5.95
CA ASP A 62 -12.70 4.65 -5.22
C ASP A 62 -13.09 4.17 -3.81
N CYS A 63 -12.16 3.58 -3.08
CA CYS A 63 -12.41 3.04 -1.73
C CYS A 63 -11.75 3.88 -0.64
N THR A 64 -12.40 3.92 0.53
CA THR A 64 -11.83 4.44 1.77
C THR A 64 -11.46 3.29 2.70
N ILE A 65 -10.27 3.37 3.31
CA ILE A 65 -9.73 2.26 4.11
C ILE A 65 -9.17 2.78 5.44
N GLN A 66 -9.59 2.15 6.52
CA GLN A 66 -8.93 2.25 7.82
C GLN A 66 -8.56 0.84 8.29
N SER A 67 -7.23 0.55 8.34
CA SER A 67 -6.75 -0.80 8.66
C SER A 67 -5.36 -0.75 9.30
N GLU A 68 -5.07 -1.66 10.23
CA GLU A 68 -3.71 -1.82 10.76
C GLU A 68 -2.84 -2.67 9.85
N TYR A 69 -3.33 -3.81 9.43
CA TYR A 69 -2.61 -4.76 8.58
C TYR A 69 -3.39 -4.97 7.28
N PHE A 70 -3.04 -4.18 6.27
CA PHE A 70 -3.76 -4.17 4.98
C PHE A 70 -2.93 -4.83 3.89
N MET A 71 -3.52 -5.77 3.15
CA MET A 71 -2.92 -6.47 1.99
C MET A 71 -1.59 -7.16 2.27
N MET A 72 -1.42 -7.73 3.46
CA MET A 72 -0.19 -8.44 3.80
C MET A 72 -0.02 -9.71 2.95
N ARG A 73 1.18 -9.89 2.34
CA ARG A 73 1.54 -11.07 1.52
C ARG A 73 0.56 -11.31 0.36
N SER A 74 0.12 -10.25 -0.26
CA SER A 74 -0.80 -10.28 -1.41
C SER A 74 -0.08 -9.87 -2.69
N ASP A 75 -0.58 -10.26 -3.82
CA ASP A 75 0.04 -9.97 -5.10
C ASP A 75 -0.96 -9.60 -6.21
N HIS A 76 -0.43 -9.03 -7.30
CA HIS A 76 -1.22 -8.56 -8.44
C HIS A 76 -2.32 -7.58 -8.03
N LEU A 77 -1.95 -6.58 -7.21
CA LEU A 77 -2.85 -5.52 -6.78
C LEU A 77 -2.92 -4.44 -7.85
N ILE A 78 -4.13 -4.05 -8.24
CA ILE A 78 -4.39 -2.91 -9.13
C ILE A 78 -5.31 -1.94 -8.39
N PHE A 79 -4.73 -0.87 -7.83
CA PHE A 79 -5.46 0.07 -7.00
C PHE A 79 -5.51 1.45 -7.63
N THR A 80 -6.69 2.04 -7.65
CA THR A 80 -6.91 3.38 -8.20
C THR A 80 -7.79 4.21 -7.27
N ASN A 81 -7.37 5.45 -6.98
CA ASN A 81 -8.13 6.42 -6.20
C ASN A 81 -8.53 5.90 -4.80
N LEU A 82 -7.56 5.36 -4.06
CA LEU A 82 -7.79 4.91 -2.68
C LEU A 82 -7.36 5.97 -1.68
N GLN A 83 -8.12 6.06 -0.58
CA GLN A 83 -7.79 6.86 0.60
C GLN A 83 -7.58 5.90 1.77
N MET A 84 -6.35 5.77 2.24
CA MET A 84 -6.05 4.79 3.29
C MET A 84 -5.36 5.44 4.47
N LYS A 85 -5.81 5.04 5.67
CA LYS A 85 -5.17 5.36 6.94
C LYS A 85 -4.92 4.10 7.76
N GLY A 86 -3.68 3.99 8.30
CA GLY A 86 -3.36 2.82 9.10
C GLY A 86 -1.88 2.67 9.46
N LYS A 87 -1.43 1.43 9.57
CA LYS A 87 -0.03 1.04 9.80
C LYS A 87 0.21 -0.39 9.30
N TYR A 88 1.48 -0.76 9.10
CA TYR A 88 1.92 -2.09 8.67
C TYR A 88 1.25 -2.58 7.37
N SER A 89 0.91 -1.65 6.48
CA SER A 89 0.17 -1.94 5.26
C SER A 89 1.09 -2.36 4.12
N PHE A 90 0.60 -3.20 3.23
CA PHE A 90 1.33 -3.60 2.03
C PHE A 90 2.65 -4.32 2.29
N GLN A 91 2.82 -4.95 3.43
CA GLN A 91 4.04 -5.70 3.69
C GLN A 91 4.06 -7.00 2.88
N TYR A 92 5.21 -7.26 2.23
CA TYR A 92 5.41 -8.44 1.37
C TYR A 92 4.43 -8.52 0.20
N ILE A 93 4.01 -7.39 -0.37
CA ILE A 93 3.25 -7.41 -1.63
C ILE A 93 4.16 -7.58 -2.83
N GLU A 94 3.64 -8.18 -3.90
CA GLU A 94 4.40 -8.39 -5.14
C GLU A 94 3.59 -8.00 -6.38
N ASP A 95 4.29 -7.69 -7.48
CA ASP A 95 3.74 -7.52 -8.84
C ASP A 95 2.51 -6.61 -8.91
N SER A 96 2.59 -5.40 -8.35
CA SER A 96 1.43 -4.56 -8.08
C SER A 96 1.57 -3.14 -8.63
N VAL A 97 0.44 -2.51 -8.95
CA VAL A 97 0.34 -1.12 -9.42
C VAL A 97 -0.68 -0.34 -8.60
N LEU A 98 -0.26 0.79 -8.02
CA LEU A 98 -1.08 1.65 -7.17
C LEU A 98 -1.04 3.07 -7.72
N GLU A 99 -2.19 3.63 -8.10
CA GLU A 99 -2.27 4.93 -8.79
C GLU A 99 -3.29 5.88 -8.16
N HIS A 100 -2.98 7.18 -8.15
CA HIS A 100 -3.88 8.23 -7.65
C HIS A 100 -4.36 8.01 -6.21
N CYS A 101 -3.50 7.46 -5.36
CA CYS A 101 -3.82 7.05 -4.00
C CYS A 101 -3.26 8.02 -2.96
N VAL A 102 -3.91 8.05 -1.79
CA VAL A 102 -3.39 8.71 -0.60
C VAL A 102 -3.25 7.66 0.51
N PHE A 103 -2.01 7.40 0.91
CA PHE A 103 -1.66 6.48 1.98
C PHE A 103 -1.07 7.25 3.16
N ASP A 104 -1.77 7.27 4.29
CA ASP A 104 -1.29 7.76 5.59
C ASP A 104 -1.05 6.54 6.50
N THR A 105 0.12 5.93 6.38
CA THR A 105 0.39 4.63 6.97
C THR A 105 1.88 4.42 7.26
N LYS A 106 2.27 4.21 8.51
CA LYS A 106 3.65 3.92 8.89
C LYS A 106 4.02 2.44 8.68
N ASP A 107 5.31 2.15 8.62
CA ASP A 107 5.85 0.80 8.39
C ASP A 107 5.24 0.10 7.16
N ALA A 108 4.89 0.89 6.13
CA ALA A 108 4.24 0.37 4.94
C ALA A 108 5.25 -0.10 3.88
N PHE A 109 4.82 -1.01 3.02
CA PHE A 109 5.59 -1.55 1.88
C PHE A 109 6.87 -2.30 2.25
N TRP A 110 7.04 -2.75 3.49
CA TRP A 110 8.23 -3.54 3.84
C TRP A 110 8.28 -4.83 3.03
N HIS A 111 9.47 -5.13 2.49
CA HIS A 111 9.70 -6.29 1.62
C HIS A 111 8.79 -6.34 0.38
N ALA A 112 8.29 -5.20 -0.09
CA ALA A 112 7.55 -5.15 -1.35
C ALA A 112 8.47 -5.43 -2.54
N LYS A 113 7.95 -6.13 -3.56
CA LYS A 113 8.71 -6.52 -4.74
C LYS A 113 7.96 -6.26 -6.03
N ASN A 114 8.66 -5.69 -7.04
CA ASN A 114 8.08 -5.37 -8.35
C ASN A 114 6.81 -4.51 -8.24
N VAL A 115 6.85 -3.42 -7.45
CA VAL A 115 5.70 -2.56 -7.20
C VAL A 115 5.91 -1.21 -7.86
N VAL A 116 4.88 -0.69 -8.51
CA VAL A 116 4.84 0.65 -9.07
C VAL A 116 3.78 1.47 -8.37
N ILE A 117 4.17 2.63 -7.84
CA ILE A 117 3.29 3.60 -7.19
C ILE A 117 3.37 4.89 -7.98
N ARG A 118 2.22 5.39 -8.48
CA ARG A 118 2.17 6.58 -9.34
C ARG A 118 1.19 7.63 -8.86
N ASP A 119 1.51 8.90 -9.15
CA ASP A 119 0.59 10.04 -8.96
C ASP A 119 -0.06 10.04 -7.57
N SER A 120 0.71 9.67 -6.53
CA SER A 120 0.19 9.31 -5.21
C SER A 120 0.91 10.06 -4.09
N ILE A 121 0.24 10.15 -2.94
CA ILE A 121 0.83 10.65 -1.70
C ILE A 121 1.05 9.46 -0.77
N VAL A 122 2.30 9.27 -0.33
CA VAL A 122 2.67 8.23 0.63
C VAL A 122 3.27 8.89 1.86
N LYS A 123 2.56 8.83 2.97
CA LYS A 123 2.94 9.48 4.22
C LYS A 123 3.04 8.46 5.35
N GLY A 124 4.14 8.56 6.12
CA GLY A 124 4.37 7.74 7.31
C GLY A 124 5.85 7.59 7.62
N GLU A 125 6.16 6.95 8.72
CA GLU A 125 7.52 6.62 9.14
C GLU A 125 7.94 5.26 8.57
N TYR A 126 9.24 5.08 8.31
CA TYR A 126 9.87 3.80 7.91
C TYR A 126 9.24 3.16 6.67
N LEU A 127 8.92 3.98 5.68
CA LEU A 127 8.26 3.54 4.44
C LEU A 127 9.23 2.74 3.55
N ALA A 128 8.73 1.67 2.96
CA ALA A 128 9.38 0.87 1.92
C ALA A 128 10.79 0.38 2.30
N TRP A 129 10.92 -0.30 3.43
CA TRP A 129 12.17 -0.93 3.83
C TRP A 129 12.33 -2.33 3.20
N TYR A 130 13.56 -2.67 2.85
CA TYR A 130 13.92 -3.98 2.27
C TYR A 130 13.18 -4.30 0.97
N CYS A 131 12.87 -3.28 0.17
CA CYS A 131 12.16 -3.45 -1.10
C CYS A 131 13.07 -3.91 -2.24
N GLU A 132 12.49 -4.58 -3.23
CA GLU A 132 13.17 -5.00 -4.45
C GLU A 132 12.39 -4.54 -5.69
N ASN A 133 13.05 -3.81 -6.61
CA ASN A 133 12.44 -3.30 -7.84
C ASN A 133 11.14 -2.49 -7.60
N VAL A 134 11.18 -1.51 -6.70
CA VAL A 134 10.04 -0.64 -6.42
C VAL A 134 10.25 0.71 -7.12
N THR A 135 9.21 1.20 -7.78
CA THR A 135 9.22 2.50 -8.47
C THR A 135 8.16 3.42 -7.89
N PHE A 136 8.58 4.64 -7.51
CA PHE A 136 7.70 5.76 -7.22
C PHE A 136 7.78 6.74 -8.39
N GLU A 137 6.66 7.09 -9.01
CA GLU A 137 6.59 8.02 -10.13
C GLU A 137 5.57 9.14 -9.83
N ASN A 138 6.00 10.41 -9.95
CA ASN A 138 5.19 11.58 -9.63
C ASN A 138 4.57 11.52 -8.22
N CYS A 139 5.30 10.96 -7.26
CA CYS A 139 4.78 10.76 -5.90
C CYS A 139 5.29 11.82 -4.94
N LYS A 140 4.48 12.09 -3.91
CA LYS A 140 4.89 12.84 -2.73
C LYS A 140 5.12 11.89 -1.56
N ILE A 141 6.36 11.78 -1.10
CA ILE A 141 6.79 10.92 -0.01
C ILE A 141 7.05 11.78 1.21
N ILE A 142 6.39 11.49 2.34
CA ILE A 142 6.42 12.31 3.55
C ILE A 142 6.73 11.44 4.77
N GLY A 143 7.75 11.81 5.54
CA GLY A 143 8.05 11.18 6.82
C GLY A 143 9.49 10.72 6.97
N THR A 144 9.84 10.30 8.18
CA THR A 144 11.21 9.98 8.56
C THR A 144 11.67 8.61 8.07
N GLN A 145 12.95 8.51 7.76
CA GLN A 145 13.72 7.29 7.43
C GLN A 145 13.03 6.38 6.40
N PRO A 146 12.57 6.93 5.26
CA PRO A 146 11.98 6.11 4.19
C PRO A 146 13.05 5.46 3.33
N LEU A 147 12.67 4.39 2.60
CA LEU A 147 13.39 3.84 1.47
C LEU A 147 14.77 3.27 1.82
N CYS A 148 14.87 2.61 2.96
CA CYS A 148 16.11 2.00 3.44
C CYS A 148 16.23 0.52 3.06
N TYR A 149 17.47 0.06 2.83
CA TYR A 149 17.81 -1.33 2.54
C TYR A 149 17.17 -1.87 1.25
N CYS A 150 16.94 -1.00 0.26
CA CYS A 150 16.29 -1.34 -1.00
C CYS A 150 17.29 -1.71 -2.10
N ILE A 151 16.87 -2.58 -3.04
CA ILE A 151 17.59 -2.93 -4.25
C ILE A 151 16.75 -2.59 -5.47
N GLY A 152 17.33 -1.90 -6.46
CA GLY A 152 16.64 -1.52 -7.69
C GLY A 152 15.50 -0.51 -7.46
N LEU A 153 15.64 0.37 -6.47
CA LEU A 153 14.67 1.42 -6.18
C LEU A 153 14.74 2.53 -7.23
N LYS A 154 13.59 2.98 -7.71
CA LYS A 154 13.49 4.12 -8.62
C LYS A 154 12.53 5.19 -8.12
N LEU A 155 12.98 6.45 -8.17
CA LEU A 155 12.15 7.62 -7.93
C LEU A 155 12.17 8.48 -9.19
N ILE A 156 11.01 8.68 -9.80
CA ILE A 156 10.87 9.46 -11.02
C ILE A 156 10.00 10.67 -10.70
N ASN A 157 10.60 11.86 -10.75
CA ASN A 157 9.88 13.14 -10.54
C ASN A 157 9.11 13.18 -9.21
N CYS A 158 9.76 12.76 -8.11
CA CYS A 158 9.13 12.69 -6.80
C CYS A 158 9.43 13.93 -5.94
N GLU A 159 8.51 14.25 -5.03
CA GLU A 159 8.74 15.17 -3.93
C GLU A 159 9.02 14.39 -2.65
N MET A 160 10.04 14.78 -1.90
CA MET A 160 10.33 14.23 -0.56
C MET A 160 10.22 15.37 0.45
N VAL A 161 9.31 15.21 1.43
CA VAL A 161 8.96 16.26 2.39
C VAL A 161 9.10 15.73 3.80
N ASP A 162 9.77 16.49 4.67
CA ASP A 162 10.07 16.09 6.04
C ASP A 162 10.76 14.71 6.11
N THR A 163 11.61 14.43 5.12
CA THR A 163 12.36 13.17 5.04
C THR A 163 13.79 13.35 5.51
N ASP A 164 14.20 12.54 6.44
CA ASP A 164 15.56 12.42 6.95
C ASP A 164 16.03 10.97 6.93
N LEU A 165 17.34 10.74 7.06
CA LEU A 165 17.95 9.41 7.11
C LEU A 165 17.48 8.45 6.01
N CYS A 166 17.11 8.98 4.84
CA CYS A 166 16.62 8.18 3.73
C CYS A 166 17.73 7.43 2.99
N PHE A 167 17.35 6.36 2.32
CA PHE A 167 18.20 5.53 1.44
C PHE A 167 19.35 4.77 2.14
N GLU A 168 19.26 4.56 3.47
CA GLU A 168 20.29 3.78 4.16
C GLU A 168 20.49 2.42 3.48
N LYS A 169 21.74 2.12 3.08
CA LYS A 169 22.11 0.86 2.40
C LYS A 169 21.23 0.49 1.21
N SER A 170 20.80 1.49 0.44
CA SER A 170 19.93 1.26 -0.72
C SER A 170 20.65 1.50 -2.04
N GLU A 171 20.31 0.69 -3.04
CA GLU A 171 20.62 0.94 -4.44
C GLU A 171 19.44 1.71 -5.05
N VAL A 172 19.69 2.98 -5.45
CA VAL A 172 18.63 3.89 -5.88
C VAL A 172 19.00 4.70 -7.11
N GLU A 173 18.06 4.84 -8.03
CA GLU A 173 18.07 5.82 -9.12
C GLU A 173 16.96 6.83 -8.86
N ALA A 174 17.28 8.12 -8.64
CA ALA A 174 16.30 9.09 -8.19
C ALA A 174 16.37 10.43 -8.93
N VAL A 175 15.20 10.93 -9.35
CA VAL A 175 14.97 12.33 -9.73
C VAL A 175 13.98 12.90 -8.71
N ILE A 176 14.49 13.76 -7.81
CA ILE A 176 13.74 14.37 -6.71
C ILE A 176 13.62 15.87 -6.95
N CYS A 177 12.42 16.40 -6.86
CA CYS A 177 12.10 17.80 -7.15
C CYS A 177 12.15 18.74 -5.93
N THR A 178 12.45 18.20 -4.75
CA THR A 178 12.54 18.93 -3.47
C THR A 178 13.89 18.69 -2.79
N SER A 179 14.21 19.52 -1.79
CA SER A 179 15.39 19.29 -0.93
C SER A 179 15.10 18.11 0.01
N VAL A 180 16.05 17.24 0.18
CA VAL A 180 16.05 16.16 1.17
C VAL A 180 16.81 16.62 2.41
N VAL A 181 16.27 16.42 3.60
CA VAL A 181 16.89 16.90 4.85
C VAL A 181 18.21 16.18 5.12
N SER A 182 18.24 14.86 4.98
CA SER A 182 19.49 14.09 5.07
C SER A 182 19.38 12.77 4.32
N ILE A 183 20.51 12.35 3.76
CA ILE A 183 20.69 11.06 3.09
C ILE A 183 21.70 10.27 3.90
N ASN A 184 21.39 9.06 4.28
CA ASN A 184 22.29 8.17 5.00
C ASN A 184 23.02 7.26 4.01
N LEU A 185 24.09 7.79 3.41
CA LEU A 185 24.95 7.04 2.53
C LEU A 185 26.00 6.30 3.38
N LEU A 186 25.76 5.07 3.74
CA LEU A 186 26.81 4.19 4.23
C LEU A 186 27.54 3.60 3.02
N VAL A 187 28.79 4.04 2.83
CA VAL A 187 29.73 3.48 1.88
C VAL A 187 30.21 2.11 2.39
#